data_15c5ede55cf8c07413f9215452ae8181
#
_entry.id   15c5ede55cf8c07413f9215452ae8181
#
_cell.length_a   1.000
_cell.length_b   1.000
_cell.length_c   1.000
_cell.angle_alpha   90.00
_cell.angle_beta   90.00
_cell.angle_gamma   90.00
#
_symmetry.space_group_name_H-M   'P 1'
#
loop_
_entity.id
_entity.type
_entity.pdbx_description
1 polymer ?
#
loop_
_entity_poly.entity_id
_entity_poly.type
_entity_poly.pdbx_seq_one_letter_code
_entity_poly.pdbx_strand_id
1 'polypeptide(L)'
;MSLRSKGRPFAVATALVSGLALIAPATADAHRSHPPLAVQQVNLVSDQAGKAALQDADLVNPWGLSLGATTPLWSSNNGTSSSTLYSSAPGSSTATKVPTVRVTLPAPTGQVSNPGTGFVLSNGTTSAPARFIFATETGQIAAWSPQVDALIGPAEIKATTPGAVYKGLALATTGSGDRLYAANFAQQRIDVFDSAFHPVTLPHWAFRDSRLPRGYAPFNVQTLNGRIFVAYALLDAQTNDEIAGPGRGFVDEYTADGRLITRVASRGTLNAPWGLALAPAAWGLPAGTLFVGNFGDGHITVFRPSAYGGYHFAGQLRDTNGRTLAIDGLWALLQGTATTGGTDALWFSAGPDDETHGLLGQLRR
;
A
#
# COMPACT_ATOMS: atom_id res chain seq x y z
N MET A 1 -11.83 99.86 -16.03
CA MET A 1 -10.68 100.57 -16.65
C MET A 1 -9.66 99.50 -16.98
N SER A 2 -9.71 99.07 -18.28
CA SER A 2 -8.64 99.29 -19.30
C SER A 2 -7.30 98.71 -18.84
N LEU A 3 -6.63 97.87 -19.54
CA LEU A 3 -6.23 97.83 -20.93
C LEU A 3 -5.68 96.38 -21.30
N ARG A 4 -5.86 96.10 -22.55
CA ARG A 4 -5.39 94.99 -23.37
C ARG A 4 -3.84 94.90 -23.41
N SER A 5 -3.31 93.63 -23.58
CA SER A 5 -2.20 93.46 -24.49
C SER A 5 -2.24 92.00 -25.10
N LYS A 6 -2.08 91.97 -26.42
CA LYS A 6 -2.03 90.81 -27.30
C LYS A 6 -0.61 90.25 -27.32
N GLY A 7 -0.46 88.92 -27.34
CA GLY A 7 0.75 88.20 -27.72
C GLY A 7 0.43 86.93 -28.42
N ARG A 8 0.93 86.75 -29.63
CA ARG A 8 0.71 85.69 -30.61
C ARG A 8 1.39 84.37 -30.24
N PRO A 9 0.98 83.25 -30.82
CA PRO A 9 1.35 81.89 -30.38
C PRO A 9 2.61 81.35 -31.03
N PHE A 10 3.37 80.58 -30.31
CA PHE A 10 4.36 79.64 -30.84
C PHE A 10 3.80 78.24 -30.87
N ALA A 11 3.75 77.69 -32.10
CA ALA A 11 3.42 76.27 -32.27
C ALA A 11 4.62 75.39 -31.98
N VAL A 12 4.51 74.54 -30.99
CA VAL A 12 5.47 73.45 -30.77
C VAL A 12 4.82 72.17 -31.30
N ALA A 13 5.43 71.62 -32.32
CA ALA A 13 5.04 70.32 -32.88
C ALA A 13 5.54 69.21 -31.95
N THR A 14 4.62 68.54 -31.25
CA THR A 14 4.96 67.36 -30.45
C THR A 14 4.80 66.12 -31.34
N ALA A 15 5.90 65.46 -31.64
CA ALA A 15 5.88 64.18 -32.37
C ALA A 15 5.40 63.08 -31.39
N LEU A 16 4.25 62.49 -31.69
CA LEU A 16 3.72 61.29 -31.04
C LEU A 16 4.50 60.08 -31.60
N VAL A 17 5.40 59.53 -30.79
CA VAL A 17 5.95 58.20 -31.01
C VAL A 17 4.94 57.18 -30.48
N SER A 18 4.20 56.54 -31.37
CA SER A 18 3.32 55.40 -31.04
C SER A 18 4.16 54.17 -30.81
N GLY A 19 4.46 53.89 -29.53
CA GLY A 19 5.02 52.62 -29.13
C GLY A 19 3.97 51.52 -29.24
N LEU A 20 4.08 50.64 -30.26
CA LEU A 20 3.34 49.38 -30.33
C LEU A 20 3.94 48.45 -29.28
N ALA A 21 3.28 48.32 -28.13
CA ALA A 21 3.57 47.26 -27.18
C ALA A 21 3.07 45.91 -27.77
N LEU A 22 3.97 45.09 -28.25
CA LEU A 22 3.72 43.68 -28.56
C LEU A 22 3.38 42.97 -27.24
N ILE A 23 2.09 42.81 -26.98
CA ILE A 23 1.62 41.85 -25.94
C ILE A 23 1.87 40.46 -26.51
N ALA A 24 2.97 39.83 -26.08
CA ALA A 24 3.14 38.41 -26.34
C ALA A 24 1.96 37.65 -25.66
N PRO A 25 1.29 36.75 -26.36
CA PRO A 25 0.28 35.92 -25.71
C PRO A 25 0.96 35.10 -24.60
N ALA A 26 0.49 35.26 -23.38
CA ALA A 26 0.83 34.34 -22.31
C ALA A 26 0.48 32.94 -22.83
N THR A 27 1.49 32.10 -23.04
CA THR A 27 1.29 30.70 -23.32
C THR A 27 0.61 30.14 -22.06
N ALA A 28 -0.71 29.91 -22.15
CA ALA A 28 -1.41 29.10 -21.18
C ALA A 28 -0.64 27.81 -21.13
N ASP A 29 -0.03 27.52 -19.94
CA ASP A 29 0.46 26.20 -19.63
C ASP A 29 -0.72 25.25 -19.81
N ALA A 30 -0.76 24.64 -20.98
CA ALA A 30 -1.66 23.54 -21.24
C ALA A 30 -1.35 22.53 -20.14
N HIS A 31 -2.27 22.35 -19.21
CA HIS A 31 -2.27 21.21 -18.33
C HIS A 31 -2.03 19.99 -19.22
N ARG A 32 -0.80 19.51 -19.24
CA ARG A 32 -0.49 18.23 -19.90
C ARG A 32 -1.29 17.21 -19.11
N SER A 33 -2.48 16.92 -19.59
CA SER A 33 -3.23 15.77 -19.15
C SER A 33 -2.33 14.57 -19.44
N HIS A 34 -1.65 14.08 -18.43
CA HIS A 34 -0.91 12.82 -18.55
C HIS A 34 -1.95 11.79 -18.96
N PRO A 35 -1.69 10.98 -20.00
CA PRO A 35 -2.64 9.95 -20.39
C PRO A 35 -2.98 9.11 -19.16
N PRO A 36 -4.24 8.71 -19.01
CA PRO A 36 -4.65 7.87 -17.90
C PRO A 36 -3.74 6.65 -17.84
N LEU A 37 -3.30 6.29 -16.64
CA LEU A 37 -2.40 5.17 -16.43
C LEU A 37 -3.18 3.87 -16.67
N ALA A 38 -3.10 3.35 -17.90
CA ALA A 38 -3.68 2.07 -18.27
C ALA A 38 -2.74 0.93 -17.93
N VAL A 39 -3.30 -0.14 -17.37
CA VAL A 39 -2.60 -1.36 -17.00
C VAL A 39 -3.37 -2.59 -17.48
N GLN A 40 -2.64 -3.65 -17.78
CA GLN A 40 -3.19 -4.97 -18.04
C GLN A 40 -3.27 -5.73 -16.73
N GLN A 41 -4.43 -6.28 -16.38
CA GLN A 41 -4.59 -7.25 -15.31
C GLN A 41 -4.32 -8.66 -15.86
N VAL A 42 -3.45 -9.42 -15.18
CA VAL A 42 -3.12 -10.80 -15.50
C VAL A 42 -3.44 -11.66 -14.27
N ASN A 43 -4.47 -12.48 -14.37
CA ASN A 43 -4.88 -13.40 -13.30
C ASN A 43 -4.00 -14.65 -13.36
N LEU A 44 -3.27 -14.95 -12.28
CA LEU A 44 -2.26 -15.98 -12.24
C LEU A 44 -2.71 -17.20 -11.44
N VAL A 45 -3.36 -17.01 -10.30
CA VAL A 45 -3.84 -18.09 -9.42
C VAL A 45 -5.22 -17.74 -8.89
N SER A 46 -6.11 -18.75 -8.84
CA SER A 46 -7.43 -18.63 -8.18
C SER A 46 -7.83 -20.02 -7.63
N ASP A 47 -8.67 -20.04 -6.61
CA ASP A 47 -9.34 -21.27 -6.15
C ASP A 47 -10.42 -21.71 -7.14
N GLN A 48 -10.96 -20.79 -7.94
CA GLN A 48 -12.03 -21.04 -8.91
C GLN A 48 -11.49 -21.50 -10.26
N ALA A 49 -12.11 -22.53 -10.82
CA ALA A 49 -11.77 -23.04 -12.16
C ALA A 49 -12.00 -21.97 -13.25
N GLY A 50 -11.04 -21.80 -14.14
CA GLY A 50 -11.14 -20.90 -15.30
C GLY A 50 -11.01 -19.40 -15.00
N LYS A 51 -10.78 -18.99 -13.74
CA LYS A 51 -10.58 -17.59 -13.36
C LYS A 51 -9.13 -17.13 -13.49
N ALA A 52 -8.19 -18.05 -13.43
CA ALA A 52 -6.75 -17.80 -13.56
C ALA A 52 -6.03 -18.95 -14.28
N ALA A 53 -4.76 -18.77 -14.59
CA ALA A 53 -3.93 -19.79 -15.26
C ALA A 53 -3.66 -21.01 -14.37
N LEU A 54 -3.55 -20.83 -13.05
CA LEU A 54 -3.37 -21.90 -12.07
C LEU A 54 -4.59 -21.93 -11.14
N GLN A 55 -5.18 -23.11 -10.96
CA GLN A 55 -6.18 -23.33 -9.91
C GLN A 55 -5.51 -23.88 -8.66
N ASP A 56 -5.80 -23.27 -7.50
CA ASP A 56 -5.30 -23.71 -6.20
C ASP A 56 -6.34 -23.51 -5.09
N ALA A 57 -6.87 -24.60 -4.57
CA ALA A 57 -7.89 -24.59 -3.52
C ALA A 57 -7.41 -23.99 -2.17
N ASP A 58 -6.11 -23.86 -1.94
CA ASP A 58 -5.60 -23.19 -0.74
C ASP A 58 -5.71 -21.66 -0.83
N LEU A 59 -5.82 -21.08 -2.04
CA LEU A 59 -5.86 -19.63 -2.23
C LEU A 59 -7.28 -19.08 -2.05
N VAL A 60 -7.81 -19.09 -0.83
CA VAL A 60 -9.11 -18.49 -0.49
C VAL A 60 -8.88 -17.26 0.37
N ASN A 61 -9.51 -16.15 -0.02
CA ASN A 61 -9.39 -14.85 0.63
C ASN A 61 -7.91 -14.47 0.96
N PRO A 62 -7.04 -14.37 -0.06
CA PRO A 62 -5.64 -14.02 0.16
C PRO A 62 -5.50 -12.53 0.49
N TRP A 63 -4.97 -12.22 1.67
CA TRP A 63 -4.76 -10.84 2.14
C TRP A 63 -3.33 -10.36 1.86
N GLY A 64 -2.43 -10.56 2.80
CA GLY A 64 -1.07 -10.08 2.74
C GLY A 64 -0.20 -10.83 1.74
N LEU A 65 0.67 -10.09 1.06
CA LEU A 65 1.70 -10.61 0.18
C LEU A 65 3.07 -10.21 0.70
N SER A 66 4.07 -11.08 0.56
CA SER A 66 5.45 -10.70 0.82
C SER A 66 6.44 -11.41 -0.10
N LEU A 67 7.56 -10.72 -0.38
CA LEU A 67 8.69 -11.20 -1.16
C LEU A 67 9.98 -10.94 -0.39
N GLY A 68 10.82 -11.97 -0.25
CA GLY A 68 12.23 -11.76 -0.02
C GLY A 68 12.95 -11.49 -1.35
N ALA A 69 14.19 -11.04 -1.30
CA ALA A 69 14.96 -10.68 -2.51
C ALA A 69 15.00 -11.77 -3.60
N THR A 70 15.00 -13.04 -3.20
CA THR A 70 15.11 -14.20 -4.10
C THR A 70 14.06 -15.29 -3.82
N THR A 71 13.05 -15.00 -2.99
CA THR A 71 12.02 -16.00 -2.65
C THR A 71 10.88 -16.00 -3.67
N PRO A 72 10.13 -17.11 -3.77
CA PRO A 72 8.77 -17.06 -4.31
C PRO A 72 7.91 -16.05 -3.58
N LEU A 73 6.80 -15.65 -4.20
CA LEU A 73 5.78 -14.82 -3.56
C LEU A 73 5.04 -15.64 -2.51
N TRP A 74 4.93 -15.10 -1.30
CA TRP A 74 4.14 -15.65 -0.22
C TRP A 74 2.78 -14.95 -0.13
N SER A 75 1.73 -15.73 0.10
CA SER A 75 0.36 -15.27 0.25
C SER A 75 -0.22 -15.73 1.59
N SER A 76 -0.79 -14.82 2.37
CA SER A 76 -1.59 -15.12 3.56
C SER A 76 -3.02 -15.43 3.15
N ASN A 77 -3.40 -16.69 3.14
CA ASN A 77 -4.74 -17.14 2.74
C ASN A 77 -5.63 -17.21 3.97
N ASN A 78 -6.36 -16.14 4.25
CA ASN A 78 -7.20 -16.01 5.44
C ASN A 78 -8.25 -17.11 5.50
N GLY A 79 -8.98 -17.34 4.39
CA GLY A 79 -10.08 -18.30 4.32
C GLY A 79 -9.67 -19.77 4.50
N THR A 80 -8.39 -20.13 4.27
CA THR A 80 -7.88 -21.49 4.49
C THR A 80 -6.90 -21.62 5.64
N SER A 81 -6.74 -20.56 6.43
CA SER A 81 -5.82 -20.53 7.58
C SER A 81 -4.43 -21.04 7.22
N SER A 82 -3.89 -20.53 6.09
CA SER A 82 -2.62 -20.99 5.55
C SER A 82 -1.81 -19.86 4.91
N SER A 83 -0.53 -20.14 4.66
CA SER A 83 0.29 -19.35 3.75
C SER A 83 0.92 -20.29 2.72
N THR A 84 0.82 -19.90 1.45
CA THR A 84 1.29 -20.67 0.29
C THR A 84 2.20 -19.81 -0.58
N LEU A 85 2.99 -20.48 -1.45
CA LEU A 85 4.03 -19.86 -2.22
C LEU A 85 3.82 -20.05 -3.72
N TYR A 86 4.08 -18.98 -4.48
CA TYR A 86 3.93 -18.98 -5.93
C TYR A 86 5.14 -18.35 -6.60
N SER A 87 5.59 -18.94 -7.70
CA SER A 87 6.62 -18.41 -8.58
C SER A 87 6.01 -18.05 -9.92
N SER A 88 6.41 -16.90 -10.46
CA SER A 88 6.08 -16.48 -11.82
C SER A 88 7.30 -15.75 -12.38
N ALA A 89 7.77 -16.16 -13.55
CA ALA A 89 8.88 -15.48 -14.21
C ALA A 89 8.46 -14.06 -14.63
N PRO A 90 9.42 -13.13 -14.77
CA PRO A 90 9.15 -11.80 -15.31
C PRO A 90 8.41 -11.88 -16.64
N GLY A 91 7.33 -11.12 -16.81
CA GLY A 91 6.52 -11.11 -18.03
C GLY A 91 5.63 -12.34 -18.26
N SER A 92 5.72 -13.39 -17.44
CA SER A 92 4.93 -14.62 -17.60
C SER A 92 3.45 -14.40 -17.27
N SER A 93 2.56 -15.00 -18.06
CA SER A 93 1.11 -15.04 -17.78
C SER A 93 0.70 -16.28 -16.96
N THR A 94 1.66 -17.02 -16.43
CA THR A 94 1.45 -18.21 -15.61
C THR A 94 2.21 -18.13 -14.30
N ALA A 95 1.72 -18.84 -13.30
CA ALA A 95 2.42 -19.06 -12.04
C ALA A 95 2.49 -20.57 -11.74
N THR A 96 3.41 -20.94 -10.87
CA THR A 96 3.55 -22.30 -10.33
C THR A 96 3.52 -22.23 -8.81
N LYS A 97 2.77 -23.12 -8.17
CA LYS A 97 2.79 -23.31 -6.72
C LYS A 97 4.07 -24.02 -6.30
N VAL A 98 4.65 -23.64 -5.17
CA VAL A 98 5.71 -24.40 -4.50
C VAL A 98 5.04 -25.43 -3.59
N PRO A 99 4.91 -26.70 -4.00
CA PRO A 99 4.06 -27.67 -3.28
C PRO A 99 4.72 -28.20 -1.99
N THR A 100 6.03 -27.97 -1.84
CA THR A 100 6.80 -28.49 -0.70
C THR A 100 6.68 -27.63 0.55
N VAL A 101 6.09 -26.44 0.46
CA VAL A 101 5.93 -25.52 1.60
C VAL A 101 4.47 -25.09 1.72
N ARG A 102 3.89 -25.33 2.91
CA ARG A 102 2.58 -24.85 3.31
C ARG A 102 2.58 -24.59 4.79
N VAL A 103 2.49 -23.32 5.16
CA VAL A 103 2.48 -22.92 6.58
C VAL A 103 1.04 -22.74 7.02
N THR A 104 0.67 -23.33 8.17
CA THR A 104 -0.67 -23.19 8.76
C THR A 104 -0.65 -22.23 9.94
N LEU A 105 -1.65 -21.37 10.02
CA LEU A 105 -1.84 -20.42 11.12
C LEU A 105 -3.27 -19.87 11.07
N PRO A 106 -3.88 -19.50 12.23
CA PRO A 106 -5.27 -19.07 12.24
C PRO A 106 -5.45 -17.70 11.58
N ALA A 107 -6.39 -17.61 10.62
CA ALA A 107 -6.84 -16.37 9.98
C ALA A 107 -5.69 -15.35 9.71
N PRO A 108 -4.68 -15.70 8.87
CA PRO A 108 -3.56 -14.80 8.59
C PRO A 108 -4.01 -13.60 7.75
N THR A 109 -3.41 -12.44 8.05
CA THR A 109 -3.69 -11.17 7.40
C THR A 109 -2.43 -10.57 6.77
N GLY A 110 -1.83 -9.56 7.41
CA GLY A 110 -0.55 -9.01 6.98
C GLY A 110 0.61 -9.99 7.16
N GLN A 111 1.60 -9.92 6.27
CA GLN A 111 2.84 -10.69 6.40
C GLN A 111 4.05 -9.92 5.89
N VAL A 112 5.22 -10.25 6.41
CA VAL A 112 6.49 -9.66 5.99
C VAL A 112 7.58 -10.72 5.83
N SER A 113 8.48 -10.49 4.88
CA SER A 113 9.78 -11.17 4.79
C SER A 113 10.75 -10.49 5.75
N ASN A 114 11.50 -11.27 6.51
CA ASN A 114 12.57 -10.78 7.39
C ASN A 114 13.94 -10.98 6.72
N PRO A 115 14.60 -9.92 6.27
CA PRO A 115 15.95 -9.99 5.73
C PRO A 115 17.04 -9.95 6.81
N GLY A 116 16.65 -9.63 8.07
CA GLY A 116 17.56 -9.43 9.19
C GLY A 116 17.93 -10.73 9.93
N THR A 117 18.69 -10.56 11.00
CA THR A 117 19.13 -11.65 11.90
C THR A 117 18.35 -11.70 13.21
N GLY A 118 17.45 -10.74 13.45
CA GLY A 118 16.53 -10.73 14.58
C GLY A 118 15.35 -11.67 14.38
N PHE A 119 14.39 -11.62 15.29
CA PHE A 119 13.19 -12.47 15.28
C PHE A 119 13.53 -13.95 15.27
N VAL A 120 14.40 -14.36 16.20
CA VAL A 120 14.95 -15.73 16.24
C VAL A 120 13.90 -16.73 16.73
N LEU A 121 13.77 -17.83 16.00
CA LEU A 121 13.03 -19.03 16.37
C LEU A 121 13.99 -20.11 16.89
N SER A 122 13.49 -21.04 17.72
CA SER A 122 14.28 -22.16 18.22
C SER A 122 13.40 -23.36 18.53
N ASN A 123 13.80 -24.52 18.07
CA ASN A 123 13.16 -25.80 18.41
C ASN A 123 13.92 -26.57 19.51
N GLY A 124 14.82 -25.88 20.23
CA GLY A 124 15.66 -26.49 21.26
C GLY A 124 16.95 -27.12 20.75
N THR A 125 17.03 -27.44 19.46
CA THR A 125 18.23 -28.03 18.82
C THR A 125 18.85 -27.04 17.85
N THR A 126 18.02 -26.33 17.06
CA THR A 126 18.44 -25.35 16.06
C THR A 126 17.77 -24.02 16.37
N SER A 127 18.53 -22.95 16.18
CA SER A 127 18.01 -21.57 16.25
C SER A 127 18.36 -20.82 14.98
N ALA A 128 17.38 -20.11 14.41
CA ALA A 128 17.56 -19.31 13.21
C ALA A 128 16.59 -18.12 13.18
N PRO A 129 16.89 -17.02 12.46
CA PRO A 129 15.94 -15.97 12.24
C PRO A 129 14.69 -16.48 11.54
N ALA A 130 13.52 -15.99 11.94
CA ALA A 130 12.29 -16.17 11.19
C ALA A 130 12.51 -15.67 9.77
N ARG A 131 12.05 -16.42 8.77
CA ARG A 131 12.11 -16.00 7.37
C ARG A 131 10.90 -15.20 6.95
N PHE A 132 9.74 -15.57 7.49
CA PHE A 132 8.47 -14.88 7.31
C PHE A 132 7.75 -14.73 8.64
N ILE A 133 7.10 -13.59 8.81
CA ILE A 133 6.36 -13.24 10.02
C ILE A 133 4.97 -12.79 9.60
N PHE A 134 3.97 -13.18 10.36
CA PHE A 134 2.55 -13.04 10.05
C PHE A 134 1.81 -12.37 11.20
N ALA A 135 0.83 -11.57 10.86
CA ALA A 135 -0.22 -11.11 11.77
C ALA A 135 -1.50 -11.90 11.52
N THR A 136 -2.35 -12.02 12.53
CA THR A 136 -3.61 -12.77 12.45
C THR A 136 -4.78 -11.98 13.05
N GLU A 137 -5.99 -12.26 12.60
CA GLU A 137 -7.21 -11.68 13.20
C GLU A 137 -7.45 -12.13 14.64
N THR A 138 -6.82 -13.23 15.06
CA THR A 138 -6.86 -13.70 16.44
C THR A 138 -5.92 -12.96 17.39
N GLY A 139 -5.31 -11.85 16.93
CA GLY A 139 -4.41 -11.01 17.73
C GLY A 139 -3.05 -11.61 17.97
N GLN A 140 -2.58 -12.47 17.07
CA GLN A 140 -1.29 -13.16 17.20
C GLN A 140 -0.28 -12.64 16.18
N ILE A 141 1.00 -12.67 16.59
CA ILE A 141 2.16 -12.60 15.71
C ILE A 141 2.74 -14.02 15.64
N ALA A 142 2.75 -14.58 14.43
CA ALA A 142 3.31 -15.89 14.15
C ALA A 142 4.56 -15.76 13.27
N ALA A 143 5.47 -16.70 13.35
CA ALA A 143 6.71 -16.66 12.59
C ALA A 143 7.13 -18.06 12.13
N TRP A 144 7.86 -18.12 11.02
CA TRP A 144 8.29 -19.38 10.41
C TRP A 144 9.69 -19.25 9.80
N SER A 145 10.46 -20.35 9.94
CA SER A 145 11.79 -20.49 9.33
C SER A 145 12.01 -21.93 8.82
N PRO A 146 12.46 -22.15 7.59
CA PRO A 146 12.72 -23.49 7.06
C PRO A 146 13.86 -24.22 7.78
N GLN A 147 14.64 -23.51 8.60
CA GLN A 147 15.75 -24.08 9.37
C GLN A 147 15.31 -24.62 10.72
N VAL A 148 14.14 -24.21 11.20
CA VAL A 148 13.62 -24.53 12.53
C VAL A 148 12.32 -25.31 12.46
N ASP A 149 11.42 -24.90 11.53
CA ASP A 149 10.07 -25.40 11.42
C ASP A 149 9.93 -26.45 10.32
N ALA A 150 8.88 -27.24 10.38
CA ALA A 150 8.49 -28.10 9.29
C ALA A 150 8.11 -27.29 8.02
N LEU A 151 8.44 -27.80 6.86
CA LEU A 151 8.06 -27.15 5.60
C LEU A 151 6.56 -27.18 5.35
N ILE A 152 5.87 -28.20 5.88
CA ILE A 152 4.41 -28.30 5.92
C ILE A 152 4.01 -28.43 7.39
N GLY A 153 3.40 -27.40 7.94
CA GLY A 153 3.04 -27.38 9.37
C GLY A 153 2.73 -25.99 9.91
N PRO A 154 2.51 -25.88 11.22
CA PRO A 154 2.16 -24.61 11.83
C PRO A 154 3.35 -23.65 11.91
N ALA A 155 3.06 -22.35 11.78
CA ALA A 155 3.97 -21.31 12.22
C ALA A 155 4.03 -21.27 13.76
N GLU A 156 5.15 -20.85 14.32
CA GLU A 156 5.32 -20.65 15.76
C GLU A 156 4.65 -19.35 16.20
N ILE A 157 3.74 -19.41 17.18
CA ILE A 157 3.13 -18.22 17.78
C ILE A 157 4.14 -17.58 18.74
N LYS A 158 4.54 -16.34 18.44
CA LYS A 158 5.56 -15.59 19.18
C LYS A 158 4.99 -14.55 20.14
N ALA A 159 3.85 -13.96 19.80
CA ALA A 159 3.16 -13.01 20.66
C ALA A 159 1.65 -13.16 20.50
N THR A 160 0.91 -12.87 21.57
CA THR A 160 -0.56 -12.79 21.57
C THR A 160 -0.98 -11.55 22.34
N THR A 161 -1.80 -10.72 21.73
CA THR A 161 -2.36 -9.51 22.34
C THR A 161 -3.86 -9.72 22.54
N PRO A 162 -4.33 -9.85 23.79
CA PRO A 162 -5.75 -10.09 24.08
C PRO A 162 -6.65 -8.99 23.50
N GLY A 163 -7.70 -9.37 22.78
CA GLY A 163 -8.66 -8.45 22.17
C GLY A 163 -8.14 -7.67 20.96
N ALA A 164 -6.95 -7.97 20.46
CA ALA A 164 -6.47 -7.43 19.21
C ALA A 164 -7.07 -8.19 18.02
N VAL A 165 -7.30 -7.47 16.93
CA VAL A 165 -7.57 -7.99 15.59
C VAL A 165 -6.55 -7.32 14.68
N TYR A 166 -5.52 -8.06 14.27
CA TYR A 166 -4.48 -7.52 13.41
C TYR A 166 -4.88 -7.67 11.94
N LYS A 167 -4.97 -6.55 11.22
CA LYS A 167 -5.37 -6.52 9.81
C LYS A 167 -4.19 -6.31 8.85
N GLY A 168 -3.04 -5.81 9.32
CA GLY A 168 -1.84 -5.57 8.52
C GLY A 168 -0.56 -5.69 9.34
N LEU A 169 0.58 -5.90 8.65
CA LEU A 169 1.90 -6.05 9.28
C LEU A 169 2.99 -5.40 8.43
N ALA A 170 3.89 -4.66 9.07
CA ALA A 170 5.09 -4.10 8.45
C ALA A 170 6.33 -4.38 9.28
N LEU A 171 7.50 -4.35 8.64
CA LEU A 171 8.80 -4.46 9.29
C LEU A 171 9.65 -3.26 8.87
N ALA A 172 10.29 -2.60 9.83
CA ALA A 172 11.27 -1.56 9.54
C ALA A 172 12.41 -1.56 10.55
N THR A 173 13.58 -1.10 10.09
CA THR A 173 14.76 -0.87 10.94
C THR A 173 14.71 0.53 11.53
N THR A 174 14.93 0.65 12.82
CA THR A 174 15.07 1.91 13.56
C THR A 174 16.47 2.04 14.13
N GLY A 175 16.79 3.18 14.73
CA GLY A 175 18.04 3.36 15.48
C GLY A 175 18.19 2.40 16.67
N SER A 176 17.09 1.77 17.12
CA SER A 176 17.04 0.78 18.22
C SER A 176 16.91 -0.66 17.72
N GLY A 177 17.12 -0.92 16.44
CA GLY A 177 17.00 -2.24 15.80
C GLY A 177 15.70 -2.41 14.99
N ASP A 178 15.49 -3.66 14.53
CA ASP A 178 14.32 -4.00 13.73
C ASP A 178 13.05 -4.08 14.59
N ARG A 179 11.95 -3.61 14.03
CA ARG A 179 10.63 -3.59 14.66
C ARG A 179 9.55 -4.07 13.71
N LEU A 180 8.59 -4.81 14.28
CA LEU A 180 7.32 -5.12 13.63
C LEU A 180 6.26 -4.09 14.05
N TYR A 181 5.41 -3.74 13.11
CA TYR A 181 4.27 -2.84 13.28
C TYR A 181 3.02 -3.59 12.85
N ALA A 182 2.10 -3.82 13.79
CA ALA A 182 0.85 -4.52 13.54
C ALA A 182 -0.33 -3.56 13.63
N ALA A 183 -1.13 -3.50 12.58
CA ALA A 183 -2.35 -2.69 12.53
C ALA A 183 -3.43 -3.35 13.38
N ASN A 184 -3.57 -2.92 14.62
CA ASN A 184 -4.57 -3.42 15.58
C ASN A 184 -5.88 -2.68 15.37
N PHE A 185 -6.71 -3.23 14.50
CA PHE A 185 -7.94 -2.61 14.04
C PHE A 185 -8.96 -2.46 15.17
N ALA A 186 -9.20 -3.54 15.93
CA ALA A 186 -10.15 -3.55 17.04
C ALA A 186 -9.80 -2.54 18.14
N GLN A 187 -8.50 -2.37 18.44
CA GLN A 187 -8.03 -1.45 19.47
C GLN A 187 -7.57 -0.09 18.93
N GLN A 188 -7.77 0.16 17.65
CA GLN A 188 -7.56 1.45 16.96
C GLN A 188 -6.15 2.03 17.15
N ARG A 189 -5.13 1.17 17.07
CA ARG A 189 -3.72 1.57 17.25
C ARG A 189 -2.76 0.70 16.44
N ILE A 190 -1.52 1.16 16.31
CA ILE A 190 -0.41 0.33 15.87
C ILE A 190 0.26 -0.27 17.09
N ASP A 191 0.27 -1.60 17.18
CA ASP A 191 1.10 -2.32 18.15
C ASP A 191 2.50 -2.54 17.54
N VAL A 192 3.54 -2.42 18.36
CA VAL A 192 4.93 -2.55 17.91
C VAL A 192 5.64 -3.62 18.73
N PHE A 193 6.45 -4.43 18.04
CA PHE A 193 7.26 -5.48 18.67
C PHE A 193 8.74 -5.29 18.30
N ASP A 194 9.63 -5.57 19.25
CA ASP A 194 11.07 -5.60 19.01
C ASP A 194 11.51 -6.89 18.28
N SER A 195 12.80 -7.00 17.96
CA SER A 195 13.37 -8.15 17.27
C SER A 195 13.39 -9.45 18.08
N ALA A 196 12.95 -9.43 19.34
CA ALA A 196 12.72 -10.60 20.19
C ALA A 196 11.21 -10.89 20.37
N PHE A 197 10.34 -10.24 19.59
CA PHE A 197 8.88 -10.31 19.66
C PHE A 197 8.27 -9.75 20.95
N HIS A 198 9.03 -8.98 21.75
CA HIS A 198 8.46 -8.32 22.92
C HIS A 198 7.71 -7.04 22.50
N PRO A 199 6.55 -6.75 23.10
CA PRO A 199 5.83 -5.53 22.84
C PRO A 199 6.64 -4.30 23.27
N VAL A 200 6.67 -3.28 22.41
CA VAL A 200 7.34 -2.01 22.63
C VAL A 200 6.33 -0.96 23.08
N THR A 201 6.55 -0.36 24.25
CA THR A 201 5.76 0.79 24.68
C THR A 201 6.16 2.02 23.89
N LEU A 202 5.21 2.58 23.15
CA LEU A 202 5.42 3.78 22.36
C LEU A 202 5.05 5.05 23.12
N PRO A 203 5.68 6.19 22.80
CA PRO A 203 5.20 7.50 23.26
C PRO A 203 3.74 7.74 22.82
N HIS A 204 2.98 8.48 23.64
CA HIS A 204 1.55 8.71 23.39
C HIS A 204 1.21 9.41 22.06
N TRP A 205 2.18 10.09 21.45
CA TRP A 205 2.04 10.77 20.15
C TRP A 205 2.33 9.85 18.95
N ALA A 206 2.94 8.67 19.17
CA ALA A 206 3.36 7.79 18.08
C ALA A 206 2.15 7.19 17.34
N PHE A 207 2.23 7.19 16.02
CA PHE A 207 1.18 6.71 15.12
C PHE A 207 -0.20 7.36 15.39
N ARG A 208 -0.19 8.63 15.75
CA ARG A 208 -1.41 9.43 15.97
C ARG A 208 -1.47 10.61 15.02
N ASP A 209 -2.60 10.75 14.35
CA ASP A 209 -3.01 11.99 13.71
C ASP A 209 -4.24 12.54 14.42
N SER A 210 -4.09 13.70 15.08
CA SER A 210 -5.17 14.35 15.80
C SER A 210 -6.34 14.81 14.90
N ARG A 211 -6.13 14.83 13.58
CA ARG A 211 -7.15 15.18 12.58
C ARG A 211 -7.88 13.95 12.03
N LEU A 212 -7.52 12.74 12.44
CA LEU A 212 -8.24 11.54 12.06
C LEU A 212 -9.59 11.52 12.80
N PRO A 213 -10.72 11.39 12.09
CA PRO A 213 -12.02 11.35 12.74
C PRO A 213 -12.17 10.11 13.64
N ARG A 214 -13.02 10.23 14.65
CA ARG A 214 -13.34 9.08 15.52
C ARG A 214 -13.96 7.94 14.70
N GLY A 215 -13.69 6.71 15.11
CA GLY A 215 -14.19 5.49 14.49
C GLY A 215 -13.30 4.95 13.35
N TYR A 216 -12.29 5.71 12.91
CA TYR A 216 -11.30 5.18 11.96
C TYR A 216 -10.17 4.49 12.70
N ALA A 217 -9.80 3.31 12.21
CA ALA A 217 -8.77 2.46 12.79
C ALA A 217 -7.69 2.10 11.75
N PRO A 218 -6.45 1.81 12.16
CA PRO A 218 -5.40 1.32 11.26
C PRO A 218 -5.83 -0.01 10.64
N PHE A 219 -6.08 -0.01 9.32
CA PHE A 219 -6.54 -1.18 8.57
C PHE A 219 -5.38 -1.92 7.89
N ASN A 220 -4.38 -1.18 7.41
CA ASN A 220 -3.10 -1.74 7.01
C ASN A 220 -1.94 -0.82 7.40
N VAL A 221 -0.75 -1.41 7.47
CA VAL A 221 0.52 -0.73 7.67
C VAL A 221 1.56 -1.31 6.71
N GLN A 222 2.33 -0.44 6.05
CA GLN A 222 3.32 -0.85 5.05
C GLN A 222 4.59 -0.01 5.17
N THR A 223 5.75 -0.65 5.09
CA THR A 223 7.04 0.04 4.98
C THR A 223 7.38 0.28 3.52
N LEU A 224 7.47 1.55 3.12
CA LEU A 224 7.81 1.96 1.75
C LEU A 224 8.95 2.99 1.81
N ASN A 225 10.07 2.71 1.18
CA ASN A 225 11.27 3.59 1.20
C ASN A 225 11.68 4.06 2.61
N GLY A 226 11.63 3.15 3.60
CA GLY A 226 12.00 3.44 4.99
C GLY A 226 11.00 4.33 5.76
N ARG A 227 9.83 4.56 5.21
CA ARG A 227 8.70 5.25 5.85
C ARG A 227 7.57 4.27 6.14
N ILE A 228 6.80 4.55 7.17
CA ILE A 228 5.63 3.76 7.55
C ILE A 228 4.38 4.45 7.01
N PHE A 229 3.68 3.77 6.13
CA PHE A 229 2.37 4.21 5.64
C PHE A 229 1.29 3.43 6.36
N VAL A 230 0.26 4.13 6.83
CA VAL A 230 -0.88 3.53 7.51
C VAL A 230 -2.15 3.90 6.73
N ALA A 231 -2.88 2.90 6.29
CA ALA A 231 -4.22 3.04 5.75
C ALA A 231 -5.24 2.85 6.87
N TYR A 232 -6.28 3.68 6.87
CA TYR A 232 -7.34 3.66 7.89
C TYR A 232 -8.69 3.42 7.24
N ALA A 233 -9.48 2.53 7.81
CA ALA A 233 -10.88 2.29 7.47
C ALA A 233 -11.79 2.62 8.65
N LEU A 234 -13.08 2.81 8.37
CA LEU A 234 -14.11 3.00 9.40
C LEU A 234 -14.38 1.64 10.06
N LEU A 235 -14.23 1.58 11.39
CA LEU A 235 -14.42 0.37 12.19
C LEU A 235 -15.88 0.17 12.55
N ASP A 236 -16.41 -1.04 12.32
CA ASP A 236 -17.59 -1.53 13.02
C ASP A 236 -17.15 -2.17 14.35
N ALA A 237 -17.46 -1.49 15.46
CA ALA A 237 -17.07 -1.94 16.79
C ALA A 237 -17.85 -3.19 17.28
N GLN A 238 -18.85 -3.66 16.56
CA GLN A 238 -19.61 -4.87 16.88
C GLN A 238 -18.97 -6.11 16.29
N THR A 239 -18.49 -6.02 15.04
CA THR A 239 -17.91 -7.15 14.30
C THR A 239 -16.37 -7.10 14.30
N ASN A 240 -15.76 -5.95 14.55
CA ASN A 240 -14.35 -5.62 14.34
C ASN A 240 -13.93 -5.67 12.85
N ASP A 241 -14.88 -5.48 11.93
CA ASP A 241 -14.62 -5.37 10.51
C ASP A 241 -14.74 -3.92 10.04
N GLU A 242 -14.35 -3.66 8.81
CA GLU A 242 -14.45 -2.36 8.19
C GLU A 242 -15.85 -2.08 7.64
N ILE A 243 -16.26 -0.84 7.73
CA ILE A 243 -17.47 -0.36 7.07
C ILE A 243 -17.07 0.32 5.76
N ALA A 244 -17.16 -0.41 4.65
CA ALA A 244 -16.90 0.11 3.32
C ALA A 244 -17.89 1.21 2.91
N GLY A 245 -17.48 2.04 1.96
CA GLY A 245 -18.30 3.10 1.37
C GLY A 245 -17.45 4.25 0.82
N PRO A 246 -17.95 5.00 -0.18
CA PRO A 246 -17.23 6.12 -0.77
C PRO A 246 -16.79 7.16 0.27
N GLY A 247 -15.51 7.56 0.21
CA GLY A 247 -14.93 8.53 1.15
C GLY A 247 -14.64 7.97 2.55
N ARG A 248 -14.79 6.66 2.77
CA ARG A 248 -14.47 6.02 4.06
C ARG A 248 -13.06 5.48 4.06
N GLY A 249 -12.08 6.41 4.08
CA GLY A 249 -10.68 6.04 4.16
C GLY A 249 -9.76 7.23 4.36
N PHE A 250 -8.58 6.95 4.92
CA PHE A 250 -7.47 7.89 5.10
C PHE A 250 -6.15 7.15 4.91
N VAL A 251 -5.11 7.87 4.54
CA VAL A 251 -3.73 7.35 4.50
C VAL A 251 -2.79 8.39 5.08
N ASP A 252 -1.94 7.97 6.01
CA ASP A 252 -0.91 8.78 6.65
C ASP A 252 0.47 8.20 6.42
N GLU A 253 1.49 9.07 6.38
CA GLU A 253 2.91 8.72 6.34
C GLU A 253 3.56 9.09 7.67
N TYR A 254 4.33 8.16 8.24
CA TYR A 254 5.05 8.29 9.49
C TYR A 254 6.54 7.93 9.34
N THR A 255 7.35 8.43 10.28
CA THR A 255 8.69 7.85 10.50
C THR A 255 8.55 6.47 11.17
N ALA A 256 9.61 5.67 11.15
CA ALA A 256 9.64 4.39 11.86
C ALA A 256 9.44 4.53 13.39
N ASP A 257 9.73 5.69 13.98
CA ASP A 257 9.45 5.97 15.39
C ASP A 257 8.01 6.45 15.64
N GLY A 258 7.16 6.49 14.60
CA GLY A 258 5.75 6.83 14.70
C GLY A 258 5.43 8.32 14.64
N ARG A 259 6.39 9.20 14.32
CA ARG A 259 6.11 10.63 14.13
C ARG A 259 5.36 10.85 12.82
N LEU A 260 4.20 11.47 12.86
CA LEU A 260 3.46 11.86 11.67
C LEU A 260 4.29 12.81 10.80
N ILE A 261 4.48 12.45 9.53
CA ILE A 261 5.13 13.28 8.52
C ILE A 261 4.08 14.08 7.77
N THR A 262 3.10 13.38 7.18
CA THR A 262 2.02 14.02 6.43
C THR A 262 0.79 13.14 6.32
N ARG A 263 -0.37 13.76 6.13
CA ARG A 263 -1.57 13.10 5.62
C ARG A 263 -1.43 12.99 4.10
N VAL A 264 -1.39 11.74 3.60
CA VAL A 264 -1.32 11.45 2.15
C VAL A 264 -2.66 11.68 1.48
N ALA A 265 -3.72 11.14 2.08
CA ALA A 265 -5.06 11.18 1.51
C ALA A 265 -6.15 11.19 2.58
N SER A 266 -7.27 11.84 2.24
CA SER A 266 -8.45 11.95 3.11
C SER A 266 -9.71 11.76 2.30
N ARG A 267 -10.51 10.76 2.61
CA ARG A 267 -11.84 10.56 2.00
C ARG A 267 -11.77 10.48 0.46
N GLY A 268 -12.62 11.21 -0.25
CA GLY A 268 -12.63 11.27 -1.73
C GLY A 268 -12.84 9.90 -2.35
N THR A 269 -11.85 9.43 -3.09
CA THR A 269 -11.85 8.12 -3.77
C THR A 269 -11.48 6.95 -2.86
N LEU A 270 -11.16 7.18 -1.58
CA LEU A 270 -10.83 6.11 -0.64
C LEU A 270 -12.09 5.41 -0.14
N ASN A 271 -12.03 4.09 -0.12
CA ASN A 271 -13.12 3.20 0.29
C ASN A 271 -12.54 1.96 0.96
N ALA A 272 -12.42 1.97 2.29
CA ALA A 272 -11.71 0.97 3.08
C ALA A 272 -10.33 0.63 2.45
N PRO A 273 -9.38 1.59 2.37
CA PRO A 273 -8.10 1.37 1.70
C PRO A 273 -7.25 0.38 2.50
N TRP A 274 -6.70 -0.64 1.79
CA TRP A 274 -5.77 -1.61 2.37
C TRP A 274 -4.46 -1.70 1.61
N GLY A 275 -4.50 -1.90 0.29
CA GLY A 275 -3.32 -2.07 -0.55
C GLY A 275 -2.46 -0.80 -0.62
N LEU A 276 -1.18 -0.89 -0.31
CA LEU A 276 -0.24 0.22 -0.37
C LEU A 276 1.04 -0.21 -1.10
N ALA A 277 1.38 0.45 -2.21
CA ALA A 277 2.63 0.19 -2.92
C ALA A 277 3.15 1.44 -3.62
N LEU A 278 4.47 1.53 -3.78
CA LEU A 278 5.04 2.51 -4.69
C LEU A 278 4.93 2.03 -6.14
N ALA A 279 4.77 2.97 -7.05
CA ALA A 279 4.76 2.68 -8.46
C ALA A 279 6.10 2.05 -8.91
N PRO A 280 6.09 0.97 -9.69
CA PRO A 280 7.31 0.44 -10.29
C PRO A 280 8.04 1.52 -11.10
N ALA A 281 9.35 1.63 -10.94
CA ALA A 281 10.16 2.65 -11.63
C ALA A 281 10.03 2.56 -13.16
N ALA A 282 9.88 1.35 -13.70
CA ALA A 282 9.68 1.10 -15.12
C ALA A 282 8.38 1.71 -15.69
N TRP A 283 7.44 2.10 -14.82
CA TRP A 283 6.19 2.73 -15.26
C TRP A 283 6.36 4.21 -15.62
N GLY A 284 7.54 4.79 -15.39
CA GLY A 284 7.87 6.16 -15.77
C GLY A 284 7.05 7.23 -15.04
N LEU A 285 6.56 6.92 -13.85
CA LEU A 285 5.88 7.86 -12.96
C LEU A 285 6.90 8.59 -12.08
N PRO A 286 6.56 9.77 -11.54
CA PRO A 286 7.42 10.45 -10.57
C PRO A 286 7.78 9.52 -9.41
N ALA A 287 9.06 9.52 -9.01
CA ALA A 287 9.54 8.74 -7.88
C ALA A 287 8.69 9.04 -6.61
N GLY A 288 8.35 8.00 -5.85
CA GLY A 288 7.47 8.13 -4.68
C GLY A 288 5.98 8.18 -5.00
N THR A 289 5.57 8.02 -6.28
CA THR A 289 4.14 7.84 -6.59
C THR A 289 3.59 6.65 -5.83
N LEU A 290 2.55 6.89 -5.04
CA LEU A 290 1.89 5.88 -4.21
C LEU A 290 0.59 5.40 -4.87
N PHE A 291 0.43 4.10 -4.92
CA PHE A 291 -0.83 3.43 -5.22
C PHE A 291 -1.53 3.03 -3.93
N VAL A 292 -2.81 3.34 -3.85
CA VAL A 292 -3.68 2.99 -2.73
C VAL A 292 -4.85 2.18 -3.27
N GLY A 293 -4.85 0.89 -2.95
CA GLY A 293 -5.92 -0.05 -3.31
C GLY A 293 -7.02 -0.06 -2.25
N ASN A 294 -8.24 0.08 -2.71
CA ASN A 294 -9.44 0.01 -1.88
C ASN A 294 -9.98 -1.42 -1.83
N PHE A 295 -10.16 -1.95 -0.65
CA PHE A 295 -10.92 -3.19 -0.47
C PHE A 295 -12.39 -2.99 -0.87
N GLY A 296 -13.01 -1.88 -0.46
CA GLY A 296 -14.45 -1.68 -0.57
C GLY A 296 -15.00 -1.47 -1.97
N ASP A 297 -14.17 -1.18 -3.00
CA ASP A 297 -14.62 -1.04 -4.40
C ASP A 297 -13.61 -1.55 -5.43
N GLY A 298 -12.49 -2.10 -4.99
CA GLY A 298 -11.47 -2.66 -5.86
C GLY A 298 -10.68 -1.64 -6.70
N HIS A 299 -10.91 -0.35 -6.52
CA HIS A 299 -10.20 0.68 -7.27
C HIS A 299 -8.82 0.96 -6.69
N ILE A 300 -7.87 1.35 -7.57
CA ILE A 300 -6.54 1.75 -7.17
C ILE A 300 -6.35 3.23 -7.47
N THR A 301 -6.24 4.03 -6.40
CA THR A 301 -6.04 5.48 -6.49
C THR A 301 -4.55 5.80 -6.53
N VAL A 302 -4.18 6.78 -7.34
CA VAL A 302 -2.81 7.24 -7.55
C VAL A 302 -2.60 8.57 -6.85
N PHE A 303 -1.60 8.62 -5.97
CA PHE A 303 -1.13 9.85 -5.32
C PHE A 303 0.31 10.13 -5.71
N ARG A 304 0.60 11.37 -6.12
CA ARG A 304 1.96 11.80 -6.48
C ARG A 304 2.52 12.73 -5.42
N PRO A 305 3.83 12.64 -5.13
CA PRO A 305 4.49 13.61 -4.27
C PRO A 305 4.35 15.03 -4.85
N SER A 306 4.14 15.99 -3.97
CA SER A 306 4.11 17.41 -4.32
C SER A 306 5.48 18.04 -4.12
N ALA A 307 5.87 18.96 -4.98
CA ALA A 307 7.09 19.75 -4.82
C ALA A 307 7.10 20.60 -3.54
N TYR A 308 5.93 20.87 -2.98
CA TYR A 308 5.75 21.65 -1.74
C TYR A 308 5.60 20.76 -0.49
N GLY A 309 5.86 19.46 -0.63
CA GLY A 309 5.64 18.46 0.41
C GLY A 309 4.24 17.84 0.36
N GLY A 310 4.10 16.63 0.95
CA GLY A 310 2.86 15.86 0.92
C GLY A 310 2.56 15.27 -0.46
N TYR A 311 1.27 14.96 -0.68
CA TYR A 311 0.80 14.26 -1.88
C TYR A 311 -0.42 14.98 -2.48
N HIS A 312 -0.64 14.75 -3.78
CA HIS A 312 -1.86 15.17 -4.47
C HIS A 312 -2.47 13.99 -5.24
N PHE A 313 -3.78 14.01 -5.37
CA PHE A 313 -4.54 13.05 -6.18
C PHE A 313 -4.14 13.19 -7.65
N ALA A 314 -3.83 12.07 -8.30
CA ALA A 314 -3.40 12.01 -9.69
C ALA A 314 -4.28 11.10 -10.57
N GLY A 315 -5.44 10.67 -10.05
CA GLY A 315 -6.39 9.81 -10.75
C GLY A 315 -6.48 8.41 -10.18
N GLN A 316 -7.07 7.50 -10.95
CA GLN A 316 -7.18 6.07 -10.64
C GLN A 316 -6.60 5.26 -11.81
N LEU A 317 -6.10 4.05 -11.53
CA LEU A 317 -5.66 3.13 -12.57
C LEU A 317 -6.84 2.76 -13.48
N ARG A 318 -6.53 2.53 -14.75
CA ARG A 318 -7.50 2.13 -15.77
C ARG A 318 -7.10 0.81 -16.39
N ASP A 319 -8.08 0.06 -16.87
CA ASP A 319 -7.85 -1.10 -17.71
C ASP A 319 -7.39 -0.67 -19.12
N THR A 320 -7.05 -1.64 -19.97
CA THR A 320 -6.63 -1.44 -21.37
C THR A 320 -7.74 -0.85 -22.24
N ASN A 321 -8.99 -0.88 -21.80
CA ASN A 321 -10.15 -0.27 -22.47
C ASN A 321 -10.42 1.18 -22.02
N GLY A 322 -9.59 1.69 -21.09
CA GLY A 322 -9.72 3.04 -20.53
C GLY A 322 -10.79 3.17 -19.45
N ARG A 323 -11.40 2.09 -18.97
CA ARG A 323 -12.32 2.09 -17.82
C ARG A 323 -11.52 2.10 -16.52
N THR A 324 -12.07 2.69 -15.46
CA THR A 324 -11.45 2.56 -14.13
C THR A 324 -11.32 1.09 -13.77
N LEU A 325 -10.10 0.67 -13.44
CA LEU A 325 -9.83 -0.70 -13.01
C LEU A 325 -10.52 -0.96 -11.67
N ALA A 326 -11.23 -2.08 -11.58
CA ALA A 326 -11.82 -2.59 -10.35
C ALA A 326 -11.47 -4.07 -10.18
N ILE A 327 -10.89 -4.42 -9.04
CA ILE A 327 -10.56 -5.79 -8.65
C ILE A 327 -11.39 -6.08 -7.40
N ASP A 328 -12.40 -6.92 -7.54
CA ASP A 328 -13.32 -7.25 -6.45
C ASP A 328 -12.58 -7.83 -5.24
N GLY A 329 -12.85 -7.29 -4.04
CA GLY A 329 -12.20 -7.70 -2.79
C GLY A 329 -10.68 -7.44 -2.76
N LEU A 330 -10.19 -6.36 -3.39
CA LEU A 330 -8.76 -6.04 -3.50
C LEU A 330 -8.10 -5.86 -2.14
N TRP A 331 -7.12 -6.70 -1.83
CA TRP A 331 -6.29 -6.63 -0.64
C TRP A 331 -4.91 -6.03 -0.92
N ALA A 332 -3.89 -6.82 -1.08
CA ALA A 332 -2.52 -6.35 -1.19
C ALA A 332 -2.17 -5.77 -2.57
N LEU A 333 -1.21 -4.85 -2.52
CA LEU A 333 -0.41 -4.43 -3.66
C LEU A 333 1.07 -4.59 -3.29
N LEU A 334 1.86 -5.25 -4.14
CA LEU A 334 3.27 -5.50 -3.89
C LEU A 334 4.07 -5.48 -5.19
N GLN A 335 5.16 -4.70 -5.23
CA GLN A 335 6.06 -4.72 -6.38
C GLN A 335 6.78 -6.08 -6.49
N GLY A 336 6.87 -6.62 -7.70
CA GLY A 336 7.64 -7.82 -7.99
C GLY A 336 9.15 -7.61 -7.88
N THR A 337 9.89 -8.71 -7.92
CA THR A 337 11.36 -8.73 -7.90
C THR A 337 11.91 -9.18 -9.23
N ALA A 338 13.22 -9.09 -9.45
CA ALA A 338 13.88 -9.57 -10.66
C ALA A 338 13.69 -11.08 -10.89
N THR A 339 13.41 -11.86 -9.83
CA THR A 339 13.22 -13.32 -9.88
C THR A 339 11.76 -13.74 -9.83
N THR A 340 10.87 -12.87 -9.32
CA THR A 340 9.45 -13.21 -9.12
C THR A 340 8.57 -12.08 -9.61
N GLY A 341 7.92 -12.30 -10.74
CA GLY A 341 6.99 -11.40 -11.38
C GLY A 341 7.60 -10.31 -12.26
N GLY A 342 8.83 -9.88 -11.98
CA GLY A 342 9.49 -8.73 -12.61
C GLY A 342 9.38 -7.46 -11.79
N THR A 343 10.40 -6.60 -11.86
CA THR A 343 10.43 -5.30 -11.16
C THR A 343 9.49 -4.25 -11.78
N ASP A 344 8.91 -4.55 -12.92
CA ASP A 344 7.93 -3.78 -13.68
C ASP A 344 6.49 -4.21 -13.45
N ALA A 345 6.27 -5.27 -12.65
CA ALA A 345 4.95 -5.77 -12.29
C ALA A 345 4.56 -5.36 -10.87
N LEU A 346 3.27 -5.11 -10.70
CA LEU A 346 2.64 -4.91 -9.40
C LEU A 346 1.73 -6.12 -9.13
N TRP A 347 2.09 -6.94 -8.14
CA TRP A 347 1.25 -8.03 -7.68
C TRP A 347 0.04 -7.49 -6.93
N PHE A 348 -1.08 -8.19 -7.04
CA PHE A 348 -2.25 -7.99 -6.21
C PHE A 348 -2.79 -9.31 -5.67
N SER A 349 -3.40 -9.28 -4.49
CA SER A 349 -4.25 -10.32 -3.95
C SER A 349 -5.67 -9.77 -3.77
N ALA A 350 -6.67 -10.65 -3.86
CA ALA A 350 -8.06 -10.26 -3.70
C ALA A 350 -8.91 -11.43 -3.19
N GLY A 351 -9.94 -11.11 -2.39
CA GLY A 351 -10.98 -12.00 -1.92
C GLY A 351 -12.32 -11.69 -2.60
N PRO A 352 -12.53 -12.09 -3.88
CA PRO A 352 -13.76 -11.80 -4.58
C PRO A 352 -14.97 -12.56 -4.00
N ASP A 353 -16.17 -12.14 -4.41
CA ASP A 353 -17.44 -12.71 -4.00
C ASP A 353 -17.59 -12.74 -2.47
N ASP A 354 -17.50 -11.55 -1.83
CA ASP A 354 -17.58 -11.37 -0.37
C ASP A 354 -16.60 -12.30 0.38
N GLU A 355 -15.33 -12.30 -0.07
CA GLU A 355 -14.20 -13.02 0.53
C GLU A 355 -14.31 -14.57 0.51
N THR A 356 -15.28 -15.11 -0.19
CA THR A 356 -15.49 -16.58 -0.26
C THR A 356 -14.53 -17.26 -1.22
N HIS A 357 -13.84 -16.47 -2.07
CA HIS A 357 -12.91 -16.94 -3.08
C HIS A 357 -11.56 -16.21 -3.03
N GLY A 358 -10.65 -16.61 -3.89
CA GLY A 358 -9.33 -16.00 -3.95
C GLY A 358 -8.83 -15.74 -5.37
N LEU A 359 -8.14 -14.62 -5.52
CA LEU A 359 -7.47 -14.24 -6.75
C LEU A 359 -6.10 -13.63 -6.46
N LEU A 360 -5.10 -14.11 -7.15
CA LEU A 360 -3.74 -13.58 -7.17
C LEU A 360 -3.34 -13.25 -8.59
N GLY A 361 -2.83 -12.06 -8.83
CA GLY A 361 -2.44 -11.66 -10.16
C GLY A 361 -1.43 -10.53 -10.19
N GLN A 362 -1.21 -9.99 -11.38
CA GLN A 362 -0.30 -8.88 -11.64
C GLN A 362 -0.97 -7.80 -12.47
N LEU A 363 -0.59 -6.56 -12.18
CA LEU A 363 -0.83 -5.41 -13.04
C LEU A 363 0.47 -5.07 -13.77
N ARG A 364 0.38 -4.85 -15.07
CA ARG A 364 1.51 -4.54 -15.94
C ARG A 364 1.17 -3.34 -16.84
N ARG A 365 2.20 -2.56 -17.16
CA ARG A 365 2.05 -1.43 -18.08
C ARG A 365 2.60 -1.76 -19.46
#